data_f2cbc0455e1209faa37ee33490c6efe2
#
_entry.id   f2cbc0455e1209faa37ee33490c6efe2
#
_cell.length_a   1.000
_cell.length_b   1.000
_cell.length_c   1.000
_cell.angle_alpha   90.00
_cell.angle_beta   90.00
_cell.angle_gamma   90.00
#
_symmetry.space_group_name_H-M   'P 1'
#
loop_
_entity.id
_entity.type
_entity.pdbx_description
1 polymer ?
#
loop_
_entity_poly.entity_id
_entity_poly.type
_entity_poly.pdbx_seq_one_letter_code
_entity_poly.pdbx_strand_id
1 'polypeptide(L)' 'MPRLAPSRTEMMDKHFRAAYLAGLELKGLKPKNIANLIGKCEKTVAHKRDHPGDMTVFELRAIAETLDFTADQVARMILR' A
#
# COMPACT_ATOMS: atom_id res chain seq x y z
N MET A 1 -3.35 27.28 -5.44
CA MET A 1 -4.60 27.07 -6.12
C MET A 1 -5.31 25.84 -5.56
N PRO A 2 -6.56 25.97 -5.15
CA PRO A 2 -7.25 24.80 -4.61
C PRO A 2 -7.45 23.73 -5.66
N ARG A 3 -7.36 22.49 -5.23
CA ARG A 3 -7.63 21.36 -6.08
C ARG A 3 -9.08 20.98 -6.01
N LEU A 4 -9.69 20.81 -7.16
CA LEU A 4 -11.08 20.37 -7.22
C LEU A 4 -11.22 18.87 -7.07
N ALA A 5 -10.20 18.11 -7.49
CA ALA A 5 -10.19 16.67 -7.39
C ALA A 5 -8.76 16.18 -7.27
N PRO A 6 -8.53 15.04 -6.60
CA PRO A 6 -7.19 14.46 -6.55
C PRO A 6 -6.74 14.00 -7.94
N SER A 7 -5.44 14.00 -8.18
CA SER A 7 -4.88 13.47 -9.41
C SER A 7 -5.09 11.96 -9.45
N ARG A 8 -4.91 11.38 -10.64
CA ARG A 8 -5.01 9.94 -10.81
C ARG A 8 -4.03 9.19 -9.92
N THR A 9 -2.80 9.68 -9.83
CA THR A 9 -1.78 9.08 -8.97
C THR A 9 -2.21 9.13 -7.51
N GLU A 10 -2.77 10.25 -7.06
CA GLU A 10 -3.25 10.37 -5.69
C GLU A 10 -4.38 9.39 -5.40
N MET A 11 -5.27 9.17 -6.36
CA MET A 11 -6.34 8.19 -6.19
C MET A 11 -5.78 6.77 -6.07
N MET A 12 -4.79 6.44 -6.89
CA MET A 12 -4.14 5.14 -6.82
C MET A 12 -3.45 4.94 -5.46
N ASP A 13 -2.78 5.97 -4.96
CA ASP A 13 -2.14 5.93 -3.65
C ASP A 13 -3.16 5.74 -2.53
N LYS A 14 -4.31 6.40 -2.64
CA LYS A 14 -5.39 6.22 -1.67
C LYS A 14 -5.95 4.80 -1.69
N HIS A 15 -6.10 4.22 -2.85
CA HIS A 15 -6.56 2.83 -2.96
C HIS A 15 -5.58 1.87 -2.30
N PHE A 16 -4.28 2.09 -2.51
CA PHE A 16 -3.28 1.26 -1.85
C PHE A 16 -3.37 1.41 -0.34
N ARG A 17 -3.37 2.65 0.15
CA ARG A 17 -3.38 2.90 1.59
C ARG A 17 -4.62 2.31 2.25
N ALA A 18 -5.79 2.47 1.62
CA ALA A 18 -7.03 1.92 2.15
C ALA A 18 -6.99 0.39 2.23
N ALA A 19 -6.52 -0.26 1.17
CA ALA A 19 -6.39 -1.71 1.14
C ALA A 19 -5.36 -2.20 2.16
N TYR A 20 -4.24 -1.48 2.28
CA TYR A 20 -3.17 -1.80 3.22
C TYR A 20 -3.68 -1.75 4.67
N LEU A 21 -4.31 -0.63 5.05
CA LEU A 21 -4.81 -0.46 6.40
C LEU A 21 -5.92 -1.46 6.73
N ALA A 22 -6.84 -1.68 5.79
CA ALA A 22 -7.89 -2.67 5.97
C ALA A 22 -7.31 -4.08 6.11
N GLY A 23 -6.31 -4.41 5.31
CA GLY A 23 -5.65 -5.71 5.37
C GLY A 23 -4.95 -5.94 6.70
N LEU A 24 -4.24 -4.93 7.21
CA LEU A 24 -3.61 -5.03 8.53
C LEU A 24 -4.64 -5.28 9.62
N GLU A 25 -5.76 -4.55 9.57
CA GLU A 25 -6.82 -4.68 10.56
C GLU A 25 -7.44 -6.08 10.50
N LEU A 26 -7.77 -6.55 9.31
CA LEU A 26 -8.41 -7.86 9.14
C LEU A 26 -7.50 -9.02 9.53
N LYS A 27 -6.20 -8.89 9.30
CA LYS A 27 -5.24 -9.93 9.61
C LYS A 27 -4.66 -9.80 11.02
N GLY A 28 -4.97 -8.73 11.73
CA GLY A 28 -4.41 -8.49 13.06
C GLY A 28 -2.92 -8.23 13.03
N LEU A 29 -2.40 -7.67 11.94
CA LEU A 29 -0.99 -7.40 11.76
C LEU A 29 -0.67 -5.94 12.07
N LYS A 30 0.59 -5.67 12.37
CA LYS A 30 1.10 -4.34 12.66
C LYS A 30 2.16 -3.96 11.63
N PRO A 31 2.45 -2.66 11.47
CA PRO A 31 3.49 -2.22 10.53
C PRO A 31 4.83 -2.91 10.71
N LYS A 32 5.21 -3.27 11.94
CA LYS A 32 6.47 -3.97 12.16
C LYS A 32 6.50 -5.35 11.50
N ASN A 33 5.33 -5.99 11.39
CA ASN A 33 5.24 -7.28 10.71
C ASN A 33 5.55 -7.12 9.22
N ILE A 34 5.05 -6.03 8.63
CA ILE A 34 5.34 -5.72 7.23
C ILE A 34 6.81 -5.35 7.06
N ALA A 35 7.37 -4.59 8.00
CA ALA A 35 8.78 -4.23 7.98
C ALA A 35 9.67 -5.48 7.95
N ASN A 36 9.35 -6.46 8.78
CA ASN A 36 10.07 -7.73 8.81
C ASN A 36 9.91 -8.49 7.50
N LEU A 37 8.72 -8.48 6.93
CA LEU A 37 8.40 -9.18 5.70
C LEU A 37 9.25 -8.67 4.52
N ILE A 38 9.39 -7.37 4.39
CA ILE A 38 10.11 -6.78 3.27
C ILE A 38 11.57 -6.43 3.60
N GLY A 39 12.01 -6.70 4.83
CA GLY A 39 13.41 -6.47 5.23
C GLY A 39 13.76 -4.99 5.38
N LYS A 40 12.79 -4.15 5.75
CA LYS A 40 13.00 -2.71 5.94
C LYS A 40 12.59 -2.31 7.35
N CYS A 41 12.96 -1.10 7.77
CA CYS A 41 12.53 -0.61 9.08
C CYS A 41 11.11 -0.05 9.01
N GLU A 42 10.48 0.12 10.18
CA GLU A 42 9.11 0.61 10.24
C GLU A 42 8.95 2.01 9.64
N LYS A 43 9.97 2.86 9.81
CA LYS A 43 9.95 4.20 9.24
C LYS A 43 9.87 4.16 7.72
N THR A 44 10.63 3.24 7.10
CA THR A 44 10.60 3.05 5.65
C THR A 44 9.25 2.52 5.20
N VAL A 45 8.66 1.60 5.97
CA VAL A 45 7.33 1.06 5.66
C VAL A 45 6.28 2.18 5.71
N ALA A 46 6.34 3.04 6.74
CA ALA A 46 5.42 4.17 6.84
C ALA A 46 5.56 5.12 5.65
N HIS A 47 6.79 5.39 5.22
CA HIS A 47 7.04 6.23 4.05
C HIS A 47 6.43 5.59 2.79
N LYS A 48 6.63 4.30 2.59
CA LYS A 48 6.11 3.59 1.41
C LYS A 48 4.59 3.48 1.43
N ARG A 49 3.99 3.40 2.63
CA ARG A 49 2.53 3.43 2.75
C ARG A 49 1.96 4.75 2.22
N ASP A 50 2.62 5.85 2.54
CA ASP A 50 2.17 7.18 2.13
C ASP A 50 2.60 7.53 0.70
N HIS A 51 3.68 6.89 0.22
CA HIS A 51 4.23 7.11 -1.12
C HIS A 51 4.46 5.77 -1.81
N PRO A 52 3.38 5.06 -2.18
CA PRO A 52 3.51 3.71 -2.76
C PRO A 52 4.32 3.65 -4.04
N GLY A 53 4.48 4.78 -4.74
CA GLY A 53 5.30 4.84 -5.94
C GLY A 53 6.77 4.52 -5.70
N ASP A 54 7.24 4.64 -4.45
CA ASP A 54 8.62 4.33 -4.08
C ASP A 54 8.82 2.85 -3.76
N MET A 55 7.75 2.07 -3.86
CA MET A 55 7.78 0.66 -3.53
C MET A 55 8.23 -0.17 -4.74
N THR A 56 9.04 -1.20 -4.48
CA THR A 56 9.40 -2.12 -5.56
C THR A 56 8.25 -3.09 -5.83
N VAL A 57 8.26 -3.70 -7.01
CA VAL A 57 7.26 -4.71 -7.35
C VAL A 57 7.35 -5.89 -6.38
N PHE A 58 8.55 -6.27 -5.98
CA PHE A 58 8.75 -7.34 -5.01
C PHE A 58 8.06 -7.02 -3.68
N GLU A 59 8.25 -5.80 -3.19
CA GLU A 59 7.65 -5.36 -1.93
C GLU A 59 6.13 -5.34 -2.02
N LEU A 60 5.59 -4.79 -3.10
CA LEU A 60 4.15 -4.75 -3.33
C LEU A 60 3.56 -6.15 -3.41
N ARG A 61 4.24 -7.04 -4.11
CA ARG A 61 3.78 -8.43 -4.26
C ARG A 61 3.74 -9.14 -2.90
N ALA A 62 4.79 -8.97 -2.09
CA ALA A 62 4.85 -9.57 -0.77
C ALA A 62 3.72 -9.06 0.13
N ILE A 63 3.46 -7.76 0.10
CA ILE A 63 2.39 -7.15 0.88
C ILE A 63 1.02 -7.65 0.40
N ALA A 64 0.83 -7.68 -0.92
CA ALA A 64 -0.44 -8.12 -1.49
C ALA A 64 -0.77 -9.57 -1.12
N GLU A 65 0.22 -10.44 -1.15
CA GLU A 65 0.03 -11.84 -0.76
C GLU A 65 -0.29 -11.97 0.73
N THR A 66 0.45 -11.24 1.57
CA THR A 66 0.27 -11.31 3.02
C THR A 66 -1.08 -10.75 3.46
N LEU A 67 -1.53 -9.67 2.84
CA LEU A 67 -2.78 -9.02 3.19
C LEU A 67 -3.96 -9.49 2.33
N ASP A 68 -3.75 -10.48 1.47
CA ASP A 68 -4.79 -11.05 0.61
C ASP A 68 -5.51 -10.00 -0.25
N PHE A 69 -4.74 -9.13 -0.89
CA PHE A 69 -5.33 -8.17 -1.81
C PHE A 69 -5.99 -8.91 -2.97
N THR A 70 -7.19 -8.47 -3.33
CA THR A 70 -7.87 -9.02 -4.51
C THR A 70 -7.28 -8.44 -5.78
N ALA A 71 -7.54 -9.09 -6.91
CA ALA A 71 -7.11 -8.59 -8.22
C ALA A 71 -7.67 -7.20 -8.48
N ASP A 72 -8.92 -6.94 -8.09
CA ASP A 72 -9.53 -5.61 -8.23
C ASP A 72 -8.79 -4.56 -7.42
N GLN A 73 -8.42 -4.89 -6.19
CA GLN A 73 -7.67 -3.95 -5.34
C GLN A 73 -6.32 -3.62 -5.96
N VAL A 74 -5.60 -4.63 -6.41
CA VAL A 74 -4.29 -4.43 -7.04
C VAL A 74 -4.43 -3.61 -8.32
N ALA A 75 -5.44 -3.92 -9.14
CA ALA A 75 -5.68 -3.16 -10.36
C ALA A 75 -5.92 -1.69 -10.08
N ARG A 76 -6.70 -1.36 -9.05
CA ARG A 76 -6.99 0.03 -8.70
C ARG A 76 -5.76 0.79 -8.20
N MET A 77 -4.78 0.10 -7.66
CA MET A 77 -3.53 0.71 -7.19
C MET A 77 -2.56 0.99 -8.33
N ILE A 78 -2.58 0.18 -9.36
CA ILE A 78 -1.55 0.14 -10.40
C ILE A 78 -2.08 0.59 -11.74
N LEU A 79 -3.28 0.14 -12.09
CA LEU A 79 -3.89 0.40 -13.39
C LEU A 79 -4.95 1.49 -13.26
N ARG A 80 -5.20 2.12 -14.38
CA ARG A 80 -6.19 3.20 -14.44
C ARG A 80 -7.59 2.67 -14.68
#